data_c901e97da055f6f6dbb0cbdb3b8c82a8
#
_entry.id   c901e97da055f6f6dbb0cbdb3b8c82a8
#
_cell.length_a   1.000
_cell.length_b   1.000
_cell.length_c   1.000
_cell.angle_alpha   90.00
_cell.angle_beta   90.00
_cell.angle_gamma   90.00
#
_symmetry.space_group_name_H-M   'P 1'
#
loop_
_entity.id
_entity.type
_entity.pdbx_description
1 polymer ?
#
loop_
_entity_poly.entity_id
_entity_poly.type
_entity_poly.pdbx_seq_one_letter_code
_entity_poly.pdbx_strand_id
1 'polypeptide(L)'
;MGLPALVLVHGGGFAADCWEPTIDVIRILEPELKVLTVDLPGRGNKGGDLITACIDGWVDSVVSDIENAALDDLVIVGHSLAGVTVPGVVTKLGSARVREMILATAQVPTNGSALVDTFPGALSWYARRTAKRNVQKSRSLRPGGLPTALARFVFCNGMTPAQRRFTLAGSCQESPSIMIEKVDRSGMPDEVPRTWILTRRDRAVSMKIQRECIAALGGVQTLIEIDTCHMLMVSEPERLAEILIGRCRLYEQRRP
;
A
#
# COMPACT_ATOMS: atom_id res chain seq x y z
N MET A 1 -12.34 26.37 3.01
CA MET A 1 -11.83 25.29 3.85
C MET A 1 -11.49 24.16 2.91
N GLY A 2 -10.32 23.57 3.03
CA GLY A 2 -9.91 22.47 2.15
C GLY A 2 -9.30 21.36 2.97
N LEU A 3 -9.79 20.14 2.74
CA LEU A 3 -9.13 18.94 3.24
C LEU A 3 -7.85 18.67 2.43
N PRO A 4 -6.81 18.08 3.05
CA PRO A 4 -5.68 17.55 2.29
C PRO A 4 -6.19 16.49 1.32
N ALA A 5 -5.56 16.40 0.14
CA ALA A 5 -5.90 15.39 -0.83
C ALA A 5 -5.44 14.00 -0.34
N LEU A 6 -6.26 12.99 -0.61
CA LEU A 6 -5.98 11.60 -0.26
C LEU A 6 -5.31 10.89 -1.44
N VAL A 7 -4.09 10.40 -1.24
CA VAL A 7 -3.35 9.61 -2.25
C VAL A 7 -3.33 8.16 -1.83
N LEU A 8 -3.85 7.26 -2.68
CA LEU A 8 -4.00 5.84 -2.39
C LEU A 8 -3.06 5.00 -3.26
N VAL A 9 -2.13 4.28 -2.62
CA VAL A 9 -1.14 3.41 -3.27
C VAL A 9 -1.47 1.95 -2.99
N HIS A 10 -1.70 1.18 -4.05
CA HIS A 10 -2.09 -0.23 -3.96
C HIS A 10 -0.96 -1.16 -3.52
N GLY A 11 -1.33 -2.35 -3.07
CA GLY A 11 -0.42 -3.43 -2.69
C GLY A 11 0.04 -4.31 -3.87
N GLY A 12 0.84 -5.31 -3.55
CA GLY A 12 1.37 -6.27 -4.52
C GLY A 12 0.29 -7.12 -5.17
N GLY A 13 0.44 -7.36 -6.49
CA GLY A 13 -0.47 -8.17 -7.28
C GLY A 13 -1.84 -7.53 -7.55
N PHE A 14 -1.96 -6.22 -7.35
CA PHE A 14 -3.17 -5.43 -7.62
C PHE A 14 -2.81 -4.13 -8.34
N ALA A 15 -3.83 -3.36 -8.72
CA ALA A 15 -3.76 -2.06 -9.35
C ALA A 15 -4.65 -1.05 -8.59
N ALA A 16 -4.71 0.19 -9.04
CA ALA A 16 -5.44 1.27 -8.40
C ALA A 16 -6.95 0.98 -8.23
N ASP A 17 -7.53 0.18 -9.13
CA ASP A 17 -8.93 -0.22 -9.10
C ASP A 17 -9.35 -1.00 -7.83
N CYS A 18 -8.39 -1.59 -7.12
CA CYS A 18 -8.69 -2.27 -5.85
C CYS A 18 -9.29 -1.33 -4.78
N TRP A 19 -9.11 -0.02 -4.92
CA TRP A 19 -9.64 1.00 -4.02
C TRP A 19 -11.07 1.44 -4.34
N GLU A 20 -11.61 1.09 -5.51
CA GLU A 20 -12.94 1.53 -5.98
C GLU A 20 -14.05 1.38 -4.94
N PRO A 21 -14.21 0.24 -4.23
CA PRO A 21 -15.27 0.12 -3.24
C PRO A 21 -15.19 1.17 -2.11
N THR A 22 -13.97 1.49 -1.66
CA THR A 22 -13.76 2.53 -0.62
C THR A 22 -13.96 3.93 -1.19
N ILE A 23 -13.53 4.17 -2.44
CA ILE A 23 -13.67 5.47 -3.11
C ILE A 23 -15.15 5.81 -3.33
N ASP A 24 -15.97 4.85 -3.72
CA ASP A 24 -17.41 5.05 -3.89
C ASP A 24 -18.08 5.51 -2.60
N VAL A 25 -17.65 4.96 -1.47
CA VAL A 25 -18.14 5.41 -0.16
C VAL A 25 -17.61 6.81 0.17
N ILE A 26 -16.31 7.09 -0.09
CA ILE A 26 -15.75 8.44 0.14
C ILE A 26 -16.52 9.49 -0.68
N ARG A 27 -16.82 9.22 -1.95
CA ARG A 27 -17.59 10.13 -2.82
C ARG A 27 -18.98 10.47 -2.28
N ILE A 28 -19.59 9.54 -1.55
CA ILE A 28 -20.90 9.75 -0.91
C ILE A 28 -20.75 10.55 0.40
N LEU A 29 -19.76 10.20 1.24
CA LEU A 29 -19.62 10.76 2.58
C LEU A 29 -18.91 12.12 2.59
N GLU A 30 -17.98 12.34 1.66
CA GLU A 30 -17.14 13.55 1.57
C GLU A 30 -16.85 13.89 0.09
N PRO A 31 -17.86 14.36 -0.67
CA PRO A 31 -17.73 14.57 -2.12
C PRO A 31 -16.68 15.61 -2.52
N GLU A 32 -16.30 16.50 -1.60
CA GLU A 32 -15.27 17.53 -1.85
C GLU A 32 -13.85 17.03 -1.58
N LEU A 33 -13.67 15.85 -1.00
CA LEU A 33 -12.34 15.27 -0.75
C LEU A 33 -11.72 14.83 -2.07
N LYS A 34 -10.59 15.47 -2.43
CA LYS A 34 -9.82 15.06 -3.59
C LYS A 34 -9.14 13.71 -3.32
N VAL A 35 -9.40 12.73 -4.16
CA VAL A 35 -8.78 11.39 -4.06
C VAL A 35 -7.99 11.11 -5.33
N LEU A 36 -6.72 10.79 -5.18
CA LEU A 36 -5.84 10.31 -6.24
C LEU A 36 -5.51 8.85 -5.97
N THR A 37 -5.90 7.95 -6.85
CA THR A 37 -5.39 6.58 -6.88
C THR A 37 -4.28 6.48 -7.91
N VAL A 38 -3.21 5.80 -7.57
CA VAL A 38 -2.07 5.66 -8.46
C VAL A 38 -1.86 4.19 -8.84
N ASP A 39 -1.63 3.95 -10.13
CA ASP A 39 -1.05 2.69 -10.59
C ASP A 39 0.48 2.77 -10.48
N LEU A 40 1.08 1.76 -9.87
CA LEU A 40 2.53 1.61 -9.91
C LEU A 40 2.97 1.15 -11.32
N PRO A 41 4.17 1.48 -11.80
CA PRO A 41 4.65 1.07 -13.11
C PRO A 41 4.48 -0.44 -13.37
N GLY A 42 3.93 -0.78 -14.53
CA GLY A 42 3.58 -2.15 -14.92
C GLY A 42 2.24 -2.65 -14.35
N ARG A 43 1.39 -1.76 -13.81
CA ARG A 43 0.06 -2.06 -13.28
C ARG A 43 -1.02 -1.25 -14.00
N GLY A 44 -2.25 -1.79 -14.00
CA GLY A 44 -3.39 -1.14 -14.62
C GLY A 44 -3.09 -0.73 -16.05
N ASN A 45 -3.27 0.56 -16.35
CA ASN A 45 -2.96 1.17 -17.64
C ASN A 45 -1.58 1.85 -17.67
N LYS A 46 -0.79 1.77 -16.60
CA LYS A 46 0.53 2.41 -16.51
C LYS A 46 1.61 1.51 -17.09
N GLY A 47 2.30 2.00 -18.10
CA GLY A 47 3.45 1.30 -18.69
C GLY A 47 4.55 1.05 -17.66
N GLY A 48 5.39 0.05 -17.94
CA GLY A 48 6.53 -0.29 -17.12
C GLY A 48 6.88 -1.77 -17.20
N ASP A 49 8.15 -2.10 -16.97
CA ASP A 49 8.63 -3.47 -16.96
C ASP A 49 8.81 -3.94 -15.51
N LEU A 50 8.07 -4.97 -15.13
CA LEU A 50 8.10 -5.55 -13.79
C LEU A 50 9.44 -6.23 -13.46
N ILE A 51 10.24 -6.59 -14.47
CA ILE A 51 11.51 -7.27 -14.26
C ILE A 51 12.60 -6.29 -13.87
N THR A 52 12.58 -5.10 -14.47
CA THR A 52 13.55 -4.03 -14.23
C THR A 52 13.04 -2.98 -13.23
N ALA A 53 11.83 -3.17 -12.70
CA ALA A 53 11.26 -2.28 -11.70
C ALA A 53 12.17 -2.16 -10.48
N CYS A 54 12.27 -0.93 -9.96
CA CYS A 54 12.99 -0.62 -8.72
C CYS A 54 12.14 0.29 -7.83
N ILE A 55 12.44 0.28 -6.53
CA ILE A 55 11.68 1.06 -5.54
C ILE A 55 11.73 2.55 -5.87
N ASP A 56 12.90 3.08 -6.22
CA ASP A 56 13.06 4.49 -6.58
C ASP A 56 12.21 4.86 -7.81
N GLY A 57 12.18 4.01 -8.83
CA GLY A 57 11.34 4.22 -10.01
C GLY A 57 9.84 4.22 -9.68
N TRP A 58 9.41 3.40 -8.73
CA TRP A 58 8.03 3.42 -8.25
C TRP A 58 7.73 4.66 -7.41
N VAL A 59 8.67 5.08 -6.57
CA VAL A 59 8.58 6.34 -5.81
C VAL A 59 8.45 7.53 -6.75
N ASP A 60 9.33 7.64 -7.76
CA ASP A 60 9.31 8.72 -8.76
C ASP A 60 8.00 8.75 -9.53
N SER A 61 7.48 7.59 -9.88
CA SER A 61 6.20 7.48 -10.57
C SER A 61 5.04 8.02 -9.75
N VAL A 62 4.98 7.70 -8.45
CA VAL A 62 3.93 8.21 -7.54
C VAL A 62 4.07 9.72 -7.35
N VAL A 63 5.30 10.22 -7.16
CA VAL A 63 5.56 11.66 -7.04
C VAL A 63 5.12 12.39 -8.31
N SER A 64 5.45 11.87 -9.48
CA SER A 64 5.04 12.44 -10.77
C SER A 64 3.51 12.48 -10.94
N ASP A 65 2.79 11.44 -10.51
CA ASP A 65 1.31 11.43 -10.55
C ASP A 65 0.73 12.52 -9.64
N ILE A 66 1.31 12.72 -8.45
CA ILE A 66 0.91 13.76 -7.49
C ILE A 66 1.17 15.16 -8.08
N GLU A 67 2.31 15.36 -8.72
CA GLU A 67 2.67 16.64 -9.37
C GLU A 67 1.77 16.93 -10.58
N ASN A 68 1.50 15.93 -11.41
CA ASN A 68 0.59 16.05 -12.55
C ASN A 68 -0.85 16.37 -12.11
N ALA A 69 -1.26 15.91 -10.92
CA ALA A 69 -2.55 16.24 -10.32
C ALA A 69 -2.56 17.60 -9.60
N ALA A 70 -1.44 18.31 -9.55
CA ALA A 70 -1.25 19.59 -8.85
C ALA A 70 -1.72 19.55 -7.39
N LEU A 71 -1.31 18.51 -6.64
CA LEU A 71 -1.68 18.29 -5.25
C LEU A 71 -0.49 18.60 -4.32
N ASP A 72 -0.65 19.55 -3.40
CA ASP A 72 0.42 20.02 -2.51
C ASP A 72 0.18 19.79 -1.01
N ASP A 73 -1.03 19.43 -0.61
CA ASP A 73 -1.41 19.15 0.78
C ASP A 73 -2.01 17.74 0.84
N LEU A 74 -1.29 16.79 1.47
CA LEU A 74 -1.50 15.35 1.20
C LEU A 74 -1.61 14.52 2.47
N VAL A 75 -2.55 13.56 2.46
CA VAL A 75 -2.50 12.35 3.28
C VAL A 75 -2.23 11.17 2.34
N ILE A 76 -1.14 10.43 2.58
CA ILE A 76 -0.72 9.35 1.70
C ILE A 76 -0.99 8.01 2.37
N VAL A 77 -1.69 7.12 1.67
CA VAL A 77 -2.07 5.79 2.15
C VAL A 77 -1.36 4.72 1.34
N GLY A 78 -0.66 3.81 2.00
CA GLY A 78 -0.05 2.64 1.38
C GLY A 78 -0.63 1.34 1.92
N HIS A 79 -1.04 0.45 1.02
CA HIS A 79 -1.52 -0.89 1.38
C HIS A 79 -0.44 -1.96 1.13
N SER A 80 -0.26 -2.88 2.06
CA SER A 80 0.55 -4.09 1.86
C SER A 80 1.96 -3.77 1.34
N LEU A 81 2.32 -4.25 0.13
CA LEU A 81 3.61 -4.01 -0.52
C LEU A 81 3.95 -2.51 -0.69
N ALA A 82 2.96 -1.62 -0.74
CA ALA A 82 3.23 -0.17 -0.79
C ALA A 82 4.02 0.35 0.43
N GLY A 83 4.18 -0.46 1.48
CA GLY A 83 5.08 -0.18 2.59
C GLY A 83 6.55 -0.04 2.21
N VAL A 84 6.98 -0.49 1.01
CA VAL A 84 8.33 -0.23 0.50
C VAL A 84 8.40 1.02 -0.37
N THR A 85 7.27 1.51 -0.89
CA THR A 85 7.20 2.66 -1.81
C THR A 85 6.83 3.96 -1.09
N VAL A 86 5.77 3.92 -0.27
CA VAL A 86 5.21 5.12 0.36
C VAL A 86 6.20 5.87 1.26
N PRO A 87 7.05 5.21 2.08
CA PRO A 87 8.08 5.93 2.83
C PRO A 87 9.03 6.75 1.95
N GLY A 88 9.41 6.22 0.77
CA GLY A 88 10.24 6.94 -0.20
C GLY A 88 9.50 8.15 -0.80
N VAL A 89 8.21 8.03 -1.08
CA VAL A 89 7.37 9.15 -1.54
C VAL A 89 7.32 10.25 -0.48
N VAL A 90 7.11 9.88 0.79
CA VAL A 90 7.12 10.83 1.92
C VAL A 90 8.49 11.50 2.05
N THR A 91 9.57 10.75 1.87
CA THR A 91 10.94 11.31 1.88
C THR A 91 11.13 12.37 0.79
N LYS A 92 10.67 12.10 -0.44
CA LYS A 92 10.82 13.04 -1.58
C LYS A 92 9.94 14.29 -1.44
N LEU A 93 8.71 14.16 -0.97
CA LEU A 93 7.76 15.27 -0.84
C LEU A 93 7.99 16.10 0.43
N GLY A 94 8.50 15.47 1.49
CA GLY A 94 8.79 16.12 2.78
C GLY A 94 7.55 16.49 3.59
N SER A 95 7.79 16.95 4.83
CA SER A 95 6.74 17.36 5.78
C SER A 95 5.99 18.62 5.38
N ALA A 96 6.53 19.41 4.45
CA ALA A 96 5.84 20.58 3.92
C ALA A 96 4.60 20.22 3.10
N ARG A 97 4.61 19.07 2.41
CA ARG A 97 3.51 18.63 1.54
C ARG A 97 2.72 17.45 2.14
N VAL A 98 3.34 16.61 2.96
CA VAL A 98 2.70 15.42 3.52
C VAL A 98 2.30 15.66 4.96
N ARG A 99 0.99 15.68 5.21
CA ARG A 99 0.39 15.84 6.56
C ARG A 99 0.45 14.55 7.36
N GLU A 100 0.29 13.42 6.68
CA GLU A 100 0.29 12.12 7.33
C GLU A 100 0.62 11.00 6.35
N MET A 101 1.33 9.99 6.84
CA MET A 101 1.51 8.70 6.20
C MET A 101 0.66 7.65 6.89
N ILE A 102 -0.27 7.02 6.15
CA ILE A 102 -1.11 5.92 6.65
C ILE A 102 -0.66 4.62 5.99
N LEU A 103 -0.34 3.62 6.79
CA LEU A 103 0.03 2.29 6.33
C LEU A 103 -1.04 1.27 6.73
N ALA A 104 -1.74 0.74 5.75
CA ALA A 104 -2.81 -0.23 5.94
C ALA A 104 -2.28 -1.65 5.72
N THR A 105 -2.18 -2.44 6.80
CA THR A 105 -1.62 -3.81 6.79
C THR A 105 -0.38 -3.95 5.90
N ALA A 106 0.50 -2.95 5.96
CA ALA A 106 1.64 -2.83 5.06
C ALA A 106 2.79 -3.77 5.44
N GLN A 107 3.68 -4.01 4.48
CA GLN A 107 4.92 -4.73 4.71
C GLN A 107 6.09 -3.74 4.67
N VAL A 108 6.67 -3.49 5.84
CA VAL A 108 7.78 -2.56 6.02
C VAL A 108 8.98 -3.34 6.54
N PRO A 109 9.95 -3.69 5.68
CA PRO A 109 11.16 -4.35 6.13
C PRO A 109 12.04 -3.39 6.94
N THR A 110 12.94 -3.91 7.75
CA THR A 110 13.97 -3.11 8.42
C THR A 110 14.82 -2.35 7.40
N ASN A 111 15.29 -1.15 7.74
CA ASN A 111 16.13 -0.37 6.83
C ASN A 111 17.36 -1.17 6.38
N GLY A 112 17.68 -1.14 5.08
CA GLY A 112 18.72 -1.96 4.47
C GLY A 112 18.33 -3.42 4.17
N SER A 113 17.08 -3.83 4.49
CA SER A 113 16.52 -5.15 4.19
C SER A 113 15.49 -5.09 3.05
N ALA A 114 15.12 -6.24 2.52
CA ALA A 114 14.17 -6.38 1.41
C ALA A 114 12.79 -6.89 1.90
N LEU A 115 11.76 -6.72 1.05
CA LEU A 115 10.40 -7.19 1.37
C LEU A 115 10.36 -8.67 1.78
N VAL A 116 11.09 -9.54 1.07
CA VAL A 116 11.14 -10.97 1.39
C VAL A 116 11.65 -11.26 2.80
N ASP A 117 12.34 -10.33 3.44
CA ASP A 117 12.84 -10.49 4.81
C ASP A 117 11.75 -10.30 5.87
N THR A 118 10.59 -9.77 5.49
CA THR A 118 9.41 -9.73 6.37
C THR A 118 8.68 -11.08 6.46
N PHE A 119 9.01 -12.02 5.58
CA PHE A 119 8.42 -13.35 5.60
C PHE A 119 9.08 -14.25 6.66
N PRO A 120 8.33 -15.16 7.29
CA PRO A 120 8.91 -16.02 8.33
C PRO A 120 9.84 -17.08 7.75
N GLY A 121 11.02 -17.22 8.33
CA GLY A 121 11.95 -18.34 8.20
C GLY A 121 12.15 -18.92 6.79
N ALA A 122 11.78 -20.17 6.58
CA ALA A 122 11.95 -20.88 5.30
C ALA A 122 11.19 -20.21 4.14
N LEU A 123 10.08 -19.53 4.40
CA LEU A 123 9.32 -18.81 3.38
C LEU A 123 10.11 -17.63 2.82
N SER A 124 10.84 -16.88 3.66
CA SER A 124 11.74 -15.81 3.22
C SER A 124 12.80 -16.34 2.25
N TRP A 125 13.48 -17.41 2.63
CA TRP A 125 14.50 -18.05 1.78
C TRP A 125 13.91 -18.51 0.44
N TYR A 126 12.76 -19.19 0.47
CA TYR A 126 12.09 -19.67 -0.74
C TYR A 126 11.65 -18.51 -1.66
N ALA A 127 11.02 -17.48 -1.09
CA ALA A 127 10.59 -16.30 -1.82
C ALA A 127 11.78 -15.57 -2.47
N ARG A 128 12.86 -15.36 -1.71
CA ARG A 128 14.10 -14.75 -2.21
C ARG A 128 14.73 -15.55 -3.35
N ARG A 129 14.81 -16.88 -3.21
CA ARG A 129 15.35 -17.76 -4.26
C ARG A 129 14.47 -17.70 -5.52
N THR A 130 13.16 -17.72 -5.35
CA THR A 130 12.19 -17.67 -6.47
C THR A 130 12.27 -16.32 -7.18
N ALA A 131 12.29 -15.21 -6.44
CA ALA A 131 12.41 -13.87 -7.00
C ALA A 131 13.71 -13.71 -7.80
N LYS A 132 14.86 -14.06 -7.23
CA LYS A 132 16.17 -14.05 -7.92
C LYS A 132 16.15 -14.86 -9.22
N ARG A 133 15.57 -16.08 -9.18
CA ARG A 133 15.47 -16.93 -10.37
C ARG A 133 14.56 -16.30 -11.45
N ASN A 134 13.49 -15.62 -11.05
CA ASN A 134 12.57 -14.97 -11.99
C ASN A 134 13.24 -13.75 -12.63
N VAL A 135 13.97 -12.92 -11.85
CA VAL A 135 14.77 -11.82 -12.41
C VAL A 135 15.78 -12.36 -13.43
N GLN A 136 16.56 -13.39 -13.08
CA GLN A 136 17.56 -13.99 -13.99
C GLN A 136 16.95 -14.56 -15.28
N LYS A 137 15.68 -15.00 -15.24
CA LYS A 137 14.96 -15.55 -16.40
C LYS A 137 14.09 -14.53 -17.10
N SER A 138 14.16 -13.27 -16.73
CA SER A 138 13.29 -12.20 -17.22
C SER A 138 11.79 -12.60 -17.18
N ARG A 139 11.35 -13.10 -16.02
CA ARG A 139 9.98 -13.55 -15.80
C ARG A 139 9.37 -12.79 -14.63
N SER A 140 8.25 -12.12 -14.88
CA SER A 140 7.41 -11.61 -13.79
C SER A 140 6.92 -12.76 -12.89
N LEU A 141 6.49 -12.44 -11.69
CA LEU A 141 5.73 -13.38 -10.88
C LEU A 141 4.40 -13.67 -11.60
N ARG A 142 3.90 -14.90 -11.50
CA ARG A 142 2.73 -15.37 -12.25
C ARG A 142 1.57 -14.37 -12.19
N PRO A 143 0.79 -14.24 -13.28
CA PRO A 143 -0.46 -13.48 -13.25
C PRO A 143 -1.31 -13.93 -12.04
N GLY A 144 -1.77 -12.95 -11.25
CA GLY A 144 -2.50 -13.24 -10.05
C GLY A 144 -1.68 -13.79 -8.88
N GLY A 145 -0.36 -13.89 -9.01
CA GLY A 145 0.60 -14.26 -7.94
C GLY A 145 0.41 -15.68 -7.42
N LEU A 146 -0.70 -15.96 -6.78
CA LEU A 146 -1.03 -17.23 -6.14
C LEU A 146 -2.06 -18.02 -6.96
N PRO A 147 -2.07 -19.36 -6.87
CA PRO A 147 -3.20 -20.15 -7.35
C PRO A 147 -4.51 -19.61 -6.75
N THR A 148 -5.59 -19.56 -7.56
CA THR A 148 -6.87 -18.94 -7.17
C THR A 148 -7.39 -19.42 -5.81
N ALA A 149 -7.28 -20.72 -5.51
CA ALA A 149 -7.70 -21.28 -4.23
C ALA A 149 -6.88 -20.71 -3.06
N LEU A 150 -5.57 -20.53 -3.25
CA LEU A 150 -4.69 -19.98 -2.24
C LEU A 150 -4.89 -18.46 -2.10
N ALA A 151 -5.04 -17.73 -3.20
CA ALA A 151 -5.38 -16.32 -3.20
C ALA A 151 -6.70 -16.06 -2.44
N ARG A 152 -7.73 -16.89 -2.71
CA ARG A 152 -8.99 -16.85 -1.98
C ARG A 152 -8.81 -17.09 -0.48
N PHE A 153 -7.99 -18.05 -0.10
CA PHE A 153 -7.72 -18.36 1.31
C PHE A 153 -6.98 -17.22 2.01
N VAL A 154 -5.98 -16.63 1.34
CA VAL A 154 -5.07 -15.63 1.91
C VAL A 154 -5.71 -14.24 1.95
N PHE A 155 -6.36 -13.81 0.86
CA PHE A 155 -6.84 -12.43 0.71
C PHE A 155 -8.33 -12.24 0.97
N CYS A 156 -9.17 -13.29 0.80
CA CYS A 156 -10.61 -13.13 0.73
C CYS A 156 -11.37 -13.74 1.91
N ASN A 157 -10.70 -14.02 3.02
CA ASN A 157 -11.38 -14.59 4.18
C ASN A 157 -12.37 -13.57 4.79
N GLY A 158 -13.58 -14.04 5.09
CA GLY A 158 -14.66 -13.19 5.63
C GLY A 158 -15.43 -12.36 4.60
N MET A 159 -15.00 -12.34 3.33
CA MET A 159 -15.65 -11.59 2.26
C MET A 159 -16.95 -12.24 1.78
N THR A 160 -17.88 -11.41 1.33
CA THR A 160 -19.06 -11.83 0.55
C THR A 160 -18.65 -12.44 -0.80
N PRO A 161 -19.54 -13.20 -1.49
CA PRO A 161 -19.24 -13.71 -2.82
C PRO A 161 -18.92 -12.63 -3.86
N ALA A 162 -19.55 -11.45 -3.75
CA ALA A 162 -19.32 -10.31 -4.66
C ALA A 162 -17.92 -9.70 -4.43
N GLN A 163 -17.57 -9.38 -3.19
CA GLN A 163 -16.25 -8.87 -2.81
C GLN A 163 -15.12 -9.82 -3.24
N ARG A 164 -15.33 -11.12 -3.06
CA ARG A 164 -14.40 -12.16 -3.47
C ARG A 164 -14.17 -12.20 -4.98
N ARG A 165 -15.26 -12.11 -5.77
CA ARG A 165 -15.15 -12.04 -7.25
C ARG A 165 -14.38 -10.80 -7.67
N PHE A 166 -14.70 -9.63 -7.10
CA PHE A 166 -14.00 -8.39 -7.37
C PHE A 166 -12.50 -8.51 -7.08
N THR A 167 -12.13 -8.94 -5.87
CA THR A 167 -10.73 -9.09 -5.46
C THR A 167 -9.95 -10.06 -6.37
N LEU A 168 -10.53 -11.20 -6.71
CA LEU A 168 -9.83 -12.18 -7.55
C LEU A 168 -9.72 -11.74 -9.01
N ALA A 169 -10.70 -10.99 -9.53
CA ALA A 169 -10.66 -10.44 -10.88
C ALA A 169 -9.59 -9.33 -11.04
N GLY A 170 -9.37 -8.49 -10.00
CA GLY A 170 -8.35 -7.43 -10.01
C GLY A 170 -6.92 -7.91 -9.81
N SER A 171 -6.70 -9.22 -9.66
CA SER A 171 -5.38 -9.79 -9.42
C SER A 171 -4.48 -9.72 -10.66
N CYS A 172 -3.26 -9.20 -10.53
CA CYS A 172 -2.31 -9.02 -11.64
C CYS A 172 -0.90 -9.53 -11.31
N GLN A 173 0.04 -9.36 -12.24
CA GLN A 173 1.44 -9.77 -12.06
C GLN A 173 2.16 -8.89 -11.04
N GLU A 174 3.23 -9.45 -10.43
CA GLU A 174 4.08 -8.75 -9.49
C GLU A 174 5.54 -8.71 -9.94
N SER A 175 6.26 -7.68 -9.53
CA SER A 175 7.69 -7.53 -9.77
C SER A 175 8.52 -8.43 -8.86
N PRO A 176 9.34 -9.33 -9.40
CA PRO A 176 10.28 -10.08 -8.60
C PRO A 176 11.44 -9.22 -8.09
N SER A 177 11.79 -8.15 -8.79
CA SER A 177 12.89 -7.24 -8.43
C SER A 177 12.59 -6.50 -7.13
N ILE A 178 11.40 -5.91 -7.03
CA ILE A 178 10.93 -5.19 -5.82
C ILE A 178 10.93 -6.10 -4.59
N MET A 179 10.64 -7.40 -4.76
CA MET A 179 10.62 -8.36 -3.65
C MET A 179 11.98 -8.52 -2.95
N ILE A 180 13.08 -8.32 -3.67
CA ILE A 180 14.46 -8.56 -3.19
C ILE A 180 15.30 -7.30 -3.12
N GLU A 181 14.80 -6.17 -3.55
CA GLU A 181 15.45 -4.87 -3.44
C GLU A 181 15.44 -4.40 -1.98
N LYS A 182 16.55 -3.79 -1.56
CA LYS A 182 16.68 -3.27 -0.21
C LYS A 182 16.10 -1.87 -0.11
N VAL A 183 15.31 -1.64 0.93
CA VAL A 183 14.77 -0.30 1.20
C VAL A 183 15.83 0.60 1.85
N ASP A 184 15.81 1.88 1.48
CA ASP A 184 16.50 2.94 2.21
C ASP A 184 15.47 3.98 2.68
N ARG A 185 15.39 4.19 3.99
CA ARG A 185 14.50 5.16 4.65
C ARG A 185 15.27 6.16 5.50
N SER A 186 16.59 6.25 5.32
CA SER A 186 17.45 7.13 6.14
C SER A 186 17.05 8.61 6.07
N GLY A 187 16.42 9.04 4.96
CA GLY A 187 15.95 10.41 4.76
C GLY A 187 14.48 10.65 5.10
N MET A 188 13.77 9.66 5.66
CA MET A 188 12.34 9.82 5.96
C MET A 188 12.13 10.82 7.12
N PRO A 189 11.32 11.89 6.92
CA PRO A 189 11.13 12.93 7.95
C PRO A 189 10.38 12.36 9.17
N ASP A 190 10.92 12.61 10.37
CA ASP A 190 10.29 12.18 11.62
C ASP A 190 9.06 12.99 11.98
N GLU A 191 8.95 14.22 11.45
CA GLU A 191 7.86 15.17 11.69
C GLU A 191 6.55 14.73 11.01
N VAL A 192 6.58 13.87 9.99
CA VAL A 192 5.38 13.38 9.35
C VAL A 192 4.73 12.31 10.25
N PRO A 193 3.53 12.58 10.78
CA PRO A 193 2.80 11.61 11.59
C PRO A 193 2.53 10.32 10.83
N ARG A 194 2.58 9.21 11.55
CA ARG A 194 2.40 7.86 11.00
C ARG A 194 1.21 7.21 11.65
N THR A 195 0.27 6.73 10.85
CA THR A 195 -0.85 5.90 11.29
C THR A 195 -0.73 4.52 10.70
N TRP A 196 -0.98 3.50 11.50
CA TRP A 196 -1.10 2.14 11.05
C TRP A 196 -2.54 1.64 11.19
N ILE A 197 -3.10 1.10 10.11
CA ILE A 197 -4.36 0.37 10.13
C ILE A 197 -4.02 -1.12 10.13
N LEU A 198 -4.24 -1.77 11.28
CA LEU A 198 -3.95 -3.17 11.51
C LEU A 198 -5.20 -4.01 11.27
N THR A 199 -5.08 -5.03 10.41
CA THR A 199 -6.15 -5.98 10.12
C THR A 199 -5.99 -7.25 10.96
N ARG A 200 -6.99 -7.57 11.78
CA ARG A 200 -6.89 -8.62 12.80
C ARG A 200 -7.02 -10.04 12.25
N ARG A 201 -7.73 -10.21 11.13
CA ARG A 201 -7.95 -11.51 10.46
C ARG A 201 -7.10 -11.70 9.21
N ASP A 202 -6.03 -10.93 9.07
CA ASP A 202 -5.13 -10.98 7.93
C ASP A 202 -4.36 -12.31 7.88
N ARG A 203 -4.45 -13.00 6.75
CA ARG A 203 -3.73 -14.25 6.48
C ARG A 203 -2.52 -14.07 5.56
N ALA A 204 -2.38 -12.90 4.94
CA ALA A 204 -1.21 -12.54 4.14
C ALA A 204 -0.11 -11.94 5.04
N VAL A 205 -0.48 -10.97 5.87
CA VAL A 205 0.42 -10.27 6.80
C VAL A 205 -0.16 -10.40 8.21
N SER A 206 0.23 -11.45 8.92
CA SER A 206 -0.32 -11.72 10.27
C SER A 206 -0.13 -10.53 11.22
N MET A 207 -0.95 -10.43 12.27
CA MET A 207 -0.82 -9.39 13.30
C MET A 207 0.60 -9.31 13.87
N LYS A 208 1.28 -10.44 14.01
CA LYS A 208 2.68 -10.48 14.47
C LYS A 208 3.59 -9.77 13.49
N ILE A 209 3.51 -10.10 12.19
CA ILE A 209 4.31 -9.46 11.14
C ILE A 209 3.99 -7.96 11.04
N GLN A 210 2.72 -7.58 11.13
CA GLN A 210 2.33 -6.16 11.13
C GLN A 210 2.98 -5.40 12.30
N ARG A 211 3.00 -5.97 13.51
CA ARG A 211 3.67 -5.36 14.68
C ARG A 211 5.20 -5.28 14.50
N GLU A 212 5.81 -6.28 13.88
CA GLU A 212 7.22 -6.26 13.51
C GLU A 212 7.52 -5.16 12.47
N CYS A 213 6.65 -4.97 11.48
CA CYS A 213 6.75 -3.89 10.50
C CYS A 213 6.57 -2.50 11.14
N ILE A 214 5.67 -2.35 12.10
CA ILE A 214 5.52 -1.11 12.90
C ILE A 214 6.83 -0.80 13.64
N ALA A 215 7.43 -1.80 14.28
CA ALA A 215 8.71 -1.64 14.97
C ALA A 215 9.84 -1.29 13.98
N ALA A 216 9.89 -1.95 12.82
CA ALA A 216 10.87 -1.68 11.76
C ALA A 216 10.73 -0.26 11.16
N LEU A 217 9.53 0.33 11.21
CA LEU A 217 9.26 1.71 10.80
C LEU A 217 9.73 2.74 11.85
N GLY A 218 10.09 2.30 13.06
CA GLY A 218 10.38 3.17 14.20
C GLY A 218 9.15 3.55 15.03
N GLY A 219 8.04 2.81 14.88
CA GLY A 219 6.77 3.06 15.56
C GLY A 219 5.80 3.93 14.77
N VAL A 220 4.61 4.13 15.34
CA VAL A 220 3.53 4.95 14.79
C VAL A 220 2.85 5.74 15.92
N GLN A 221 2.36 6.94 15.62
CA GLN A 221 1.64 7.78 16.56
C GLN A 221 0.19 7.31 16.76
N THR A 222 -0.39 6.68 15.73
CA THR A 222 -1.76 6.18 15.78
C THR A 222 -1.82 4.73 15.30
N LEU A 223 -2.45 3.87 16.09
CA LEU A 223 -2.75 2.48 15.71
C LEU A 223 -4.26 2.30 15.70
N ILE A 224 -4.82 1.90 14.55
CA ILE A 224 -6.25 1.61 14.37
C ILE A 224 -6.37 0.14 14.02
N GLU A 225 -7.18 -0.60 14.79
CA GLU A 225 -7.43 -2.03 14.52
C GLU A 225 -8.79 -2.22 13.86
N ILE A 226 -8.82 -3.03 12.79
CA ILE A 226 -10.06 -3.44 12.11
C ILE A 226 -10.12 -4.98 12.10
N ASP A 227 -11.28 -5.53 12.48
CA ASP A 227 -11.49 -6.99 12.48
C ASP A 227 -11.84 -7.51 11.09
N THR A 228 -10.88 -7.44 10.16
CA THR A 228 -11.06 -7.81 8.76
C THR A 228 -9.84 -8.54 8.19
N CYS A 229 -9.95 -8.96 6.92
CA CYS A 229 -8.90 -9.61 6.14
C CYS A 229 -7.91 -8.61 5.54
N HIS A 230 -6.96 -9.11 4.73
CA HIS A 230 -5.90 -8.33 4.10
C HIS A 230 -6.43 -7.19 3.20
N MET A 231 -7.46 -7.47 2.38
CA MET A 231 -8.01 -6.50 1.42
C MET A 231 -9.12 -5.67 2.08
N LEU A 232 -8.74 -4.87 3.08
CA LEU A 232 -9.68 -4.07 3.88
C LEU A 232 -10.46 -3.05 3.05
N MET A 233 -9.89 -2.53 1.95
CA MET A 233 -10.55 -1.58 1.05
C MET A 233 -11.74 -2.19 0.29
N VAL A 234 -11.81 -3.52 0.25
CA VAL A 234 -12.91 -4.26 -0.38
C VAL A 234 -13.82 -4.90 0.66
N SER A 235 -13.25 -5.40 1.77
CA SER A 235 -14.03 -6.12 2.79
C SER A 235 -14.76 -5.21 3.78
N GLU A 236 -14.22 -4.02 4.05
CA GLU A 236 -14.76 -3.04 5.00
C GLU A 236 -14.66 -1.61 4.41
N PRO A 237 -15.22 -1.37 3.21
CA PRO A 237 -15.03 -0.10 2.49
C PRO A 237 -15.61 1.09 3.25
N GLU A 238 -16.78 0.93 3.91
CA GLU A 238 -17.42 1.97 4.69
C GLU A 238 -16.55 2.36 5.88
N ARG A 239 -16.07 1.37 6.61
CA ARG A 239 -15.23 1.60 7.79
C ARG A 239 -13.91 2.24 7.42
N LEU A 240 -13.29 1.81 6.33
CA LEU A 240 -12.05 2.41 5.84
C LEU A 240 -12.26 3.85 5.37
N ALA A 241 -13.34 4.11 4.62
CA ALA A 241 -13.69 5.46 4.18
C ALA A 241 -13.86 6.43 5.36
N GLU A 242 -14.61 6.04 6.40
CA GLU A 242 -14.78 6.83 7.62
C GLU A 242 -13.44 7.16 8.29
N ILE A 243 -12.55 6.18 8.39
CA ILE A 243 -11.21 6.36 8.99
C ILE A 243 -10.41 7.36 8.15
N LEU A 244 -10.34 7.17 6.83
CA LEU A 244 -9.53 8.02 5.95
C LEU A 244 -10.04 9.46 5.92
N ILE A 245 -11.36 9.66 5.82
CA ILE A 245 -12.00 10.99 5.92
C ILE A 245 -11.68 11.62 7.27
N GLY A 246 -11.85 10.85 8.36
CA GLY A 246 -11.57 11.33 9.71
C GLY A 246 -10.12 11.76 9.88
N ARG A 247 -9.14 11.04 9.27
CA ARG A 247 -7.73 11.44 9.29
C ARG A 247 -7.49 12.71 8.48
N CYS A 248 -8.08 12.85 7.29
CA CYS A 248 -7.97 14.09 6.52
C CYS A 248 -8.54 15.29 7.28
N ARG A 249 -9.67 15.14 7.98
CA ARG A 249 -10.30 16.22 8.77
C ARG A 249 -9.46 16.72 9.92
N LEU A 250 -8.51 15.95 10.46
CA LEU A 250 -7.56 16.41 11.48
C LEU A 250 -6.65 17.54 10.96
N TYR A 251 -6.43 17.58 9.66
CA TYR A 251 -5.56 18.55 8.98
C TYR A 251 -6.34 19.59 8.19
N GLU A 252 -7.66 19.66 8.38
CA GLU A 252 -8.50 20.65 7.72
C GLU A 252 -8.00 22.07 8.06
N GLN A 253 -7.55 22.79 7.04
CA GLN A 253 -7.09 24.16 7.22
C GLN A 253 -8.29 25.06 7.48
N ARG A 254 -8.41 25.54 8.71
CA ARG A 254 -9.30 26.67 9.01
C ARG A 254 -8.68 27.90 8.34
N ARG A 255 -9.34 28.45 7.34
CA ARG A 255 -8.95 29.78 6.86
C ARG A 255 -9.09 30.76 8.02
N PRO A 256 -8.06 31.63 8.24
CA PRO A 256 -8.16 32.71 9.21
C PRO A 256 -9.29 33.67 8.86
#